data_36e67bbfdd7f52f6034694866461518c
#
_entry.id   36e67bbfdd7f52f6034694866461518c
#
_cell.length_a   1.000
_cell.length_b   1.000
_cell.length_c   1.000
_cell.angle_alpha   90.00
_cell.angle_beta   90.00
_cell.angle_gamma   90.00
#
_symmetry.space_group_name_H-M   'P 1'
#
loop_
_entity.id
_entity.type
_entity.pdbx_description
1 polymer ?
#
loop_
_entity_poly.entity_id
_entity_poly.type
_entity_poly.pdbx_seq_one_letter_code
_entity_poly.pdbx_strand_id
1 'polypeptide(L)'
;MKQYKGIIFNSTTVRCLHGPLEEAVRERRIRTAVVSNHGRTEVGERLFQEGVSVDLVVGGYDLNRWGKYRKPLPDLLFVAMAKMNLEPADLVCVTDCARDEQAAKAAGIDTVPFDAKGMDSLVPLLGVNPVPEAPRDFRGVEAPVTGVMGLIVGDTVGCVYEHHRTKDYDFPLFPAGSHPTDDTIGALSIARWLLGDRTRENLIRSMVQLCNSYPRAGYSHRFKAWLRSLDHRPYGGNTNGSAMRVGACGWAAESLEEAIDMARQTAEVSHNSDEGIRGAQAVAAGIYLARTGHGKAEIRRYVEETFGYDFSTPVDEIRRTADHSYNCDVSIPQAFCCWLQSETYEEAVRNAVSLATDADTIAAIAGALAAATPGMEIPKAWADRVFGMLKPDLKAILVDFDERFCRE
;
A
#
# COMPACT_ATOMS: atom_id res chain seq x y z
N MET A 1 -15.92 -23.68 21.91
CA MET A 1 -15.62 -23.86 20.48
C MET A 1 -14.09 -23.91 20.31
N LYS A 2 -13.61 -24.80 19.46
CA LYS A 2 -12.18 -24.91 19.14
C LYS A 2 -11.73 -23.63 18.44
N GLN A 3 -10.69 -22.97 18.92
CA GLN A 3 -10.13 -21.78 18.28
C GLN A 3 -8.92 -22.18 17.45
N TYR A 4 -8.98 -21.95 16.15
CA TYR A 4 -7.87 -22.18 15.25
C TYR A 4 -6.94 -20.95 15.21
N LYS A 5 -5.62 -21.21 15.10
CA LYS A 5 -4.57 -20.19 14.95
C LYS A 5 -4.08 -20.06 13.51
N GLY A 6 -4.47 -21.00 12.65
CA GLY A 6 -4.10 -20.96 11.24
C GLY A 6 -5.12 -21.68 10.35
N ILE A 7 -5.18 -21.21 9.10
CA ILE A 7 -6.02 -21.76 8.03
C ILE A 7 -5.14 -22.17 6.86
N ILE A 8 -5.35 -23.37 6.36
CA ILE A 8 -4.71 -23.85 5.14
C ILE A 8 -5.76 -23.96 4.04
N PHE A 9 -5.48 -23.33 2.92
CA PHE A 9 -6.27 -23.38 1.69
C PHE A 9 -5.56 -24.21 0.62
N ASN A 10 -6.28 -24.74 -0.33
CA ASN A 10 -5.71 -25.12 -1.61
C ASN A 10 -5.76 -23.95 -2.59
N SER A 11 -5.16 -24.12 -3.77
CA SER A 11 -5.11 -23.06 -4.80
C SER A 11 -6.47 -22.68 -5.39
N THR A 12 -7.53 -23.43 -5.09
CA THR A 12 -8.89 -23.13 -5.55
C THR A 12 -9.70 -22.48 -4.45
N THR A 13 -9.61 -22.98 -3.21
CA THR A 13 -10.43 -22.51 -2.09
C THR A 13 -9.95 -21.19 -1.50
N VAL A 14 -8.69 -20.82 -1.71
CA VAL A 14 -8.14 -19.55 -1.22
C VAL A 14 -8.88 -18.31 -1.72
N ARG A 15 -9.61 -18.43 -2.82
CA ARG A 15 -10.47 -17.35 -3.35
C ARG A 15 -11.57 -16.91 -2.39
N CYS A 16 -11.88 -17.69 -1.35
CA CYS A 16 -12.83 -17.27 -0.32
C CYS A 16 -12.21 -16.29 0.71
N LEU A 17 -10.89 -16.09 0.69
CA LEU A 17 -10.21 -15.18 1.60
C LEU A 17 -10.38 -13.73 1.14
N HIS A 18 -11.61 -13.24 1.20
CA HIS A 18 -12.00 -11.87 0.90
C HIS A 18 -13.08 -11.41 1.89
N GLY A 19 -13.24 -10.09 2.02
CA GLY A 19 -14.31 -9.49 2.82
C GLY A 19 -14.31 -9.96 4.28
N PRO A 20 -15.46 -10.40 4.83
CA PRO A 20 -15.59 -10.74 6.25
C PRO A 20 -14.62 -11.80 6.75
N LEU A 21 -14.25 -12.80 5.90
CA LEU A 21 -13.28 -13.82 6.28
C LEU A 21 -11.87 -13.24 6.39
N GLU A 22 -11.47 -12.41 5.44
CA GLU A 22 -10.18 -11.72 5.46
C GLU A 22 -10.04 -10.84 6.69
N GLU A 23 -11.10 -10.09 7.02
CA GLU A 23 -11.15 -9.23 8.19
C GLU A 23 -11.07 -10.03 9.50
N ALA A 24 -11.84 -11.12 9.62
CA ALA A 24 -11.78 -12.02 10.75
C ALA A 24 -10.41 -12.67 10.96
N VAL A 25 -9.77 -13.07 9.86
CA VAL A 25 -8.40 -13.61 9.86
C VAL A 25 -7.41 -12.58 10.36
N ARG A 26 -7.55 -11.34 9.89
CA ARG A 26 -6.72 -10.20 10.28
C ARG A 26 -6.87 -9.85 11.75
N GLU A 27 -8.12 -9.62 12.21
CA GLU A 27 -8.41 -9.20 13.59
C GLU A 27 -7.91 -10.21 14.62
N ARG A 28 -8.03 -11.50 14.32
CA ARG A 28 -7.60 -12.56 15.23
C ARG A 28 -6.17 -13.03 15.02
N ARG A 29 -5.41 -12.40 14.13
CA ARG A 29 -4.03 -12.79 13.81
C ARG A 29 -3.91 -14.26 13.41
N ILE A 30 -4.90 -14.78 12.70
CA ILE A 30 -4.89 -16.15 12.21
C ILE A 30 -3.93 -16.24 11.02
N ARG A 31 -2.99 -17.16 11.08
CA ARG A 31 -2.05 -17.40 9.98
C ARG A 31 -2.73 -18.08 8.81
N THR A 32 -2.37 -17.70 7.60
CA THR A 32 -2.94 -18.25 6.37
C THR A 32 -1.88 -18.89 5.50
N ALA A 33 -2.19 -20.05 4.94
CA ALA A 33 -1.31 -20.72 3.99
C ALA A 33 -2.09 -21.27 2.79
N VAL A 34 -1.45 -21.25 1.62
CA VAL A 34 -1.88 -22.04 0.47
C VAL A 34 -0.94 -23.22 0.28
N VAL A 35 -1.50 -24.41 0.22
CA VAL A 35 -0.75 -25.66 -0.05
C VAL A 35 -1.25 -26.27 -1.36
N SER A 36 -0.37 -26.39 -2.35
CA SER A 36 -0.70 -26.85 -3.70
C SER A 36 0.31 -27.88 -4.24
N ASN A 37 -0.17 -28.77 -5.10
CA ASN A 37 0.70 -29.64 -5.88
C ASN A 37 1.40 -28.92 -7.05
N HIS A 38 0.94 -27.73 -7.40
CA HIS A 38 1.57 -26.87 -8.39
C HIS A 38 2.82 -26.17 -7.83
N GLY A 39 3.64 -25.62 -8.72
CA GLY A 39 4.83 -24.88 -8.31
C GLY A 39 4.46 -23.60 -7.52
N ARG A 40 5.28 -23.26 -6.51
CA ARG A 40 5.07 -22.09 -5.66
C ARG A 40 4.94 -20.78 -6.46
N THR A 41 5.77 -20.61 -7.48
CA THR A 41 5.74 -19.44 -8.36
C THR A 41 4.41 -19.34 -9.12
N GLU A 42 3.96 -20.45 -9.72
CA GLU A 42 2.68 -20.51 -10.44
C GLU A 42 1.49 -20.16 -9.54
N VAL A 43 1.46 -20.72 -8.33
CA VAL A 43 0.43 -20.41 -7.33
C VAL A 43 0.51 -18.95 -6.90
N GLY A 44 1.69 -18.43 -6.64
CA GLY A 44 1.90 -17.03 -6.24
C GLY A 44 1.47 -16.03 -7.31
N GLU A 45 1.77 -16.30 -8.58
CA GLU A 45 1.32 -15.49 -9.71
C GLU A 45 -0.21 -15.45 -9.83
N ARG A 46 -0.85 -16.60 -9.63
CA ARG A 46 -2.31 -16.70 -9.66
C ARG A 46 -2.95 -15.92 -8.51
N LEU A 47 -2.45 -16.08 -7.28
CA LEU A 47 -2.93 -15.32 -6.12
C LEU A 47 -2.80 -13.82 -6.33
N PHE A 48 -1.70 -13.39 -6.91
CA PHE A 48 -1.48 -11.99 -7.26
C PHE A 48 -2.50 -11.49 -8.30
N GLN A 49 -2.80 -12.28 -9.33
CA GLN A 49 -3.81 -11.92 -10.34
C GLN A 49 -5.22 -11.83 -9.74
N GLU A 50 -5.52 -12.69 -8.76
CA GLU A 50 -6.81 -12.76 -8.08
C GLU A 50 -6.91 -11.74 -6.91
N GLY A 51 -5.83 -11.00 -6.59
CA GLY A 51 -5.81 -10.02 -5.50
C GLY A 51 -5.84 -10.64 -4.10
N VAL A 52 -5.49 -11.92 -3.96
CA VAL A 52 -5.50 -12.65 -2.69
C VAL A 52 -4.12 -12.65 -2.04
N SER A 53 -4.05 -12.30 -0.76
CA SER A 53 -2.82 -12.36 0.04
C SER A 53 -2.91 -13.42 1.13
N VAL A 54 -1.83 -14.18 1.30
CA VAL A 54 -1.65 -15.18 2.36
C VAL A 54 -0.25 -15.09 2.95
N ASP A 55 -0.08 -15.52 4.20
CA ASP A 55 1.22 -15.47 4.88
C ASP A 55 2.22 -16.47 4.31
N LEU A 56 1.74 -17.58 3.70
CA LEU A 56 2.60 -18.64 3.22
C LEU A 56 2.04 -19.35 1.97
N VAL A 57 2.90 -19.62 1.00
CA VAL A 57 2.62 -20.53 -0.12
C VAL A 57 3.58 -21.71 -0.07
N VAL A 58 3.05 -22.94 -0.05
CA VAL A 58 3.80 -24.21 -0.14
C VAL A 58 3.43 -24.90 -1.45
N GLY A 59 4.39 -25.06 -2.33
CA GLY A 59 4.21 -25.69 -3.64
C GLY A 59 4.83 -27.09 -3.73
N GLY A 60 4.43 -27.85 -4.73
CA GLY A 60 4.89 -29.22 -4.96
C GLY A 60 6.42 -29.38 -5.13
N TYR A 61 7.14 -28.29 -5.42
CA TYR A 61 8.60 -28.28 -5.55
C TYR A 61 9.33 -27.93 -4.24
N ASP A 62 8.63 -27.58 -3.17
CA ASP A 62 9.27 -27.24 -1.88
C ASP A 62 9.90 -28.45 -1.19
N LEU A 63 9.51 -29.67 -1.54
CA LEU A 63 10.05 -30.90 -0.98
C LEU A 63 11.05 -31.61 -1.90
N ASN A 64 10.85 -31.64 -3.20
CA ASN A 64 11.84 -32.09 -4.16
C ASN A 64 11.51 -31.75 -5.62
N ARG A 65 12.54 -31.78 -6.51
CA ARG A 65 12.42 -31.55 -7.96
C ARG A 65 11.61 -32.63 -8.70
N TRP A 66 11.28 -33.76 -8.07
CA TRP A 66 10.74 -34.94 -8.73
C TRP A 66 9.25 -35.17 -8.44
N GLY A 67 8.60 -34.30 -7.69
CA GLY A 67 7.16 -34.38 -7.42
C GLY A 67 6.72 -35.64 -6.65
N LYS A 68 7.64 -36.24 -5.89
CA LYS A 68 7.43 -37.52 -5.20
C LYS A 68 6.49 -37.39 -3.99
N TYR A 69 6.39 -36.18 -3.42
CA TYR A 69 5.63 -35.89 -2.21
C TYR A 69 4.48 -34.92 -2.53
N ARG A 70 3.44 -35.46 -3.18
CA ARG A 70 2.25 -34.67 -3.56
C ARG A 70 1.03 -35.14 -2.78
N LYS A 71 0.06 -34.28 -2.59
CA LYS A 71 -1.24 -34.69 -2.07
C LYS A 71 -1.83 -35.82 -2.90
N PRO A 72 -2.38 -36.90 -2.31
CA PRO A 72 -2.94 -36.95 -0.96
C PRO A 72 -1.94 -37.23 0.18
N LEU A 73 -0.63 -37.31 -0.07
CA LEU A 73 0.35 -37.41 1.02
C LEU A 73 0.42 -36.11 1.83
N PRO A 74 0.62 -36.18 3.16
CA PRO A 74 0.55 -35.04 4.05
C PRO A 74 1.82 -34.17 4.06
N ASP A 75 2.86 -34.55 3.33
CA ASP A 75 4.20 -33.92 3.44
C ASP A 75 4.20 -32.39 3.21
N LEU A 76 3.44 -31.89 2.25
CA LEU A 76 3.33 -30.47 2.01
C LEU A 76 2.63 -29.74 3.17
N LEU A 77 1.71 -30.41 3.85
CA LEU A 77 1.05 -29.86 5.04
C LEU A 77 2.02 -29.80 6.22
N PHE A 78 2.87 -30.81 6.41
CA PHE A 78 3.93 -30.78 7.42
C PHE A 78 4.93 -29.64 7.17
N VAL A 79 5.27 -29.35 5.92
CA VAL A 79 6.07 -28.17 5.58
C VAL A 79 5.35 -26.87 5.95
N ALA A 80 4.05 -26.75 5.66
CA ALA A 80 3.26 -25.58 6.04
C ALA A 80 3.22 -25.43 7.57
N MET A 81 2.94 -26.49 8.31
CA MET A 81 2.92 -26.50 9.78
C MET A 81 4.25 -26.02 10.37
N ALA A 82 5.37 -26.60 9.91
CA ALA A 82 6.69 -26.22 10.38
C ALA A 82 7.01 -24.75 10.11
N LYS A 83 6.69 -24.25 8.91
CA LYS A 83 6.91 -22.83 8.54
C LYS A 83 5.97 -21.87 9.29
N MET A 84 4.76 -22.28 9.60
CA MET A 84 3.80 -21.50 10.39
C MET A 84 4.07 -21.62 11.89
N ASN A 85 4.91 -22.55 12.32
CA ASN A 85 5.13 -22.91 13.72
C ASN A 85 3.82 -23.18 14.47
N LEU A 86 2.97 -24.03 13.87
CA LEU A 86 1.66 -24.42 14.40
C LEU A 86 1.51 -25.93 14.41
N GLU A 87 0.83 -26.46 15.43
CA GLU A 87 0.49 -27.87 15.57
C GLU A 87 -0.80 -28.22 14.79
N PRO A 88 -1.04 -29.50 14.43
CA PRO A 88 -2.26 -29.90 13.73
C PRO A 88 -3.54 -29.44 14.40
N ALA A 89 -3.56 -29.46 15.74
CA ALA A 89 -4.73 -29.05 16.53
C ALA A 89 -5.05 -27.55 16.43
N ASP A 90 -4.08 -26.73 16.04
CA ASP A 90 -4.22 -25.27 15.85
C ASP A 90 -4.72 -24.91 14.44
N LEU A 91 -4.85 -25.87 13.54
CA LEU A 91 -5.08 -25.67 12.12
C LEU A 91 -6.44 -26.20 11.65
N VAL A 92 -6.97 -25.54 10.65
CA VAL A 92 -8.08 -26.02 9.84
C VAL A 92 -7.71 -25.95 8.35
N CYS A 93 -8.05 -26.98 7.59
CA CYS A 93 -7.85 -27.02 6.14
C CYS A 93 -9.19 -26.84 5.42
N VAL A 94 -9.25 -25.84 4.55
CA VAL A 94 -10.41 -25.57 3.70
C VAL A 94 -10.19 -26.23 2.35
N THR A 95 -11.07 -27.15 1.97
CA THR A 95 -10.87 -27.95 0.76
C THR A 95 -12.16 -28.21 -0.01
N ASP A 96 -12.05 -28.27 -1.33
CA ASP A 96 -13.10 -28.60 -2.29
C ASP A 96 -12.86 -29.98 -2.93
N CYS A 97 -11.86 -30.73 -2.49
CA CYS A 97 -11.56 -32.03 -3.09
C CYS A 97 -11.10 -33.09 -2.09
N ALA A 98 -11.51 -34.34 -2.33
CA ALA A 98 -11.21 -35.51 -1.49
C ALA A 98 -9.72 -35.76 -1.29
N ARG A 99 -8.88 -35.43 -2.25
CA ARG A 99 -7.42 -35.59 -2.16
C ARG A 99 -6.80 -34.70 -1.09
N ASP A 100 -7.26 -33.48 -0.98
CA ASP A 100 -6.78 -32.51 0.02
C ASP A 100 -7.32 -32.88 1.41
N GLU A 101 -8.57 -33.36 1.46
CA GLU A 101 -9.17 -33.88 2.70
C GLU A 101 -8.39 -35.10 3.24
N GLN A 102 -8.00 -36.05 2.38
CA GLN A 102 -7.17 -37.19 2.76
C GLN A 102 -5.81 -36.73 3.28
N ALA A 103 -5.17 -35.79 2.64
CA ALA A 103 -3.89 -35.24 3.10
C ALA A 103 -4.02 -34.56 4.47
N ALA A 104 -5.04 -33.74 4.68
CA ALA A 104 -5.29 -33.05 5.94
C ALA A 104 -5.58 -34.05 7.08
N LYS A 105 -6.42 -35.07 6.82
CA LYS A 105 -6.69 -36.12 7.76
C LYS A 105 -5.43 -36.93 8.14
N ALA A 106 -4.59 -37.23 7.16
CA ALA A 106 -3.30 -37.91 7.40
C ALA A 106 -2.31 -37.01 8.19
N ALA A 107 -2.42 -35.72 8.10
CA ALA A 107 -1.65 -34.74 8.88
C ALA A 107 -2.25 -34.48 10.27
N GLY A 108 -3.43 -35.01 10.59
CA GLY A 108 -4.14 -34.73 11.84
C GLY A 108 -4.80 -33.35 11.90
N ILE A 109 -5.01 -32.69 10.74
CA ILE A 109 -5.60 -31.36 10.62
C ILE A 109 -7.10 -31.50 10.36
N ASP A 110 -7.91 -30.70 11.09
CA ASP A 110 -9.36 -30.64 10.83
C ASP A 110 -9.66 -30.07 9.45
N THR A 111 -10.73 -30.56 8.83
CA THR A 111 -11.14 -30.11 7.50
C THR A 111 -12.52 -29.46 7.52
N VAL A 112 -12.66 -28.43 6.70
CA VAL A 112 -13.96 -27.80 6.39
C VAL A 112 -14.15 -27.88 4.88
N PRO A 113 -15.24 -28.49 4.41
CA PRO A 113 -15.54 -28.54 3.01
C PRO A 113 -15.87 -27.11 2.51
N PHE A 114 -15.30 -26.77 1.36
CA PHE A 114 -15.63 -25.55 0.66
C PHE A 114 -16.82 -25.82 -0.26
N ASP A 115 -17.97 -25.25 0.07
CA ASP A 115 -19.15 -25.16 -0.80
C ASP A 115 -19.34 -23.74 -1.34
N ALA A 116 -20.31 -23.53 -2.21
CA ALA A 116 -20.62 -22.21 -2.77
C ALA A 116 -21.05 -21.17 -1.70
N LYS A 117 -21.35 -21.64 -0.48
CA LYS A 117 -21.66 -20.84 0.71
C LYS A 117 -20.53 -20.90 1.74
N GLY A 118 -19.36 -21.42 1.35
CA GLY A 118 -18.27 -21.83 2.23
C GLY A 118 -17.74 -20.79 3.22
N MET A 119 -18.03 -19.52 2.99
CA MET A 119 -17.76 -18.43 3.94
C MET A 119 -18.58 -18.52 5.22
N ASP A 120 -19.85 -18.91 5.11
CA ASP A 120 -20.79 -18.98 6.25
C ASP A 120 -20.41 -20.07 7.24
N SER A 121 -19.70 -21.10 6.80
CA SER A 121 -19.23 -22.21 7.65
C SER A 121 -17.88 -21.93 8.34
N LEU A 122 -17.02 -21.09 7.74
CA LEU A 122 -15.69 -20.77 8.27
C LEU A 122 -15.75 -19.68 9.35
N VAL A 123 -16.53 -18.65 9.13
CA VAL A 123 -16.59 -17.48 10.03
C VAL A 123 -17.03 -17.87 11.46
N PRO A 124 -18.03 -18.71 11.68
CA PRO A 124 -18.37 -19.20 13.02
C PRO A 124 -17.25 -20.01 13.69
N LEU A 125 -16.48 -20.79 12.90
CA LEU A 125 -15.34 -21.56 13.41
C LEU A 125 -14.19 -20.69 13.90
N LEU A 126 -14.10 -19.48 13.36
CA LEU A 126 -13.14 -18.47 13.80
C LEU A 126 -13.67 -17.66 15.00
N GLY A 127 -14.93 -17.94 15.44
CA GLY A 127 -15.57 -17.26 16.56
C GLY A 127 -15.94 -15.81 16.26
N VAL A 128 -16.11 -15.46 15.00
CA VAL A 128 -16.65 -14.19 14.54
C VAL A 128 -18.08 -14.43 14.11
N ASN A 129 -19.02 -13.69 14.67
CA ASN A 129 -20.35 -13.60 14.05
C ASN A 129 -20.19 -12.73 12.80
N PRO A 130 -20.50 -13.23 11.60
CA PRO A 130 -20.55 -12.38 10.45
C PRO A 130 -21.73 -11.43 10.65
N VAL A 131 -21.47 -10.24 11.11
CA VAL A 131 -22.32 -9.11 10.74
C VAL A 131 -21.76 -8.68 9.40
N PRO A 132 -22.45 -8.90 8.27
CA PRO A 132 -22.08 -8.24 7.04
C PRO A 132 -22.26 -6.75 7.35
N GLU A 133 -21.18 -6.02 7.56
CA GLU A 133 -21.29 -4.58 7.40
C GLU A 133 -21.73 -4.37 5.96
N ALA A 134 -22.95 -3.82 5.82
CA ALA A 134 -23.41 -3.36 4.53
C ALA A 134 -22.32 -2.47 3.94
N PRO A 135 -21.94 -2.62 2.66
CA PRO A 135 -20.90 -1.80 2.05
C PRO A 135 -21.18 -0.35 2.40
N ARG A 136 -20.20 0.31 3.06
CA ARG A 136 -20.36 1.70 3.53
C ARG A 136 -20.80 2.56 2.36
N ASP A 137 -21.93 3.23 2.52
CA ASP A 137 -22.50 4.10 1.50
C ASP A 137 -21.83 5.47 1.57
N PHE A 138 -21.17 5.86 0.50
CA PHE A 138 -20.49 7.15 0.38
C PHE A 138 -21.32 8.21 -0.36
N ARG A 139 -22.61 7.95 -0.63
CA ARG A 139 -23.50 8.96 -1.20
C ARG A 139 -23.72 10.08 -0.20
N GLY A 140 -23.39 11.30 -0.60
CA GLY A 140 -23.49 12.48 0.26
C GLY A 140 -22.34 12.65 1.28
N VAL A 141 -21.36 11.77 1.28
CA VAL A 141 -20.14 11.96 2.05
C VAL A 141 -19.27 12.98 1.31
N GLU A 142 -18.89 14.04 2.01
CA GLU A 142 -17.99 15.05 1.47
C GLU A 142 -16.58 14.51 1.32
N ALA A 143 -15.93 14.85 0.21
CA ALA A 143 -14.52 14.50 0.01
C ALA A 143 -13.65 15.21 1.05
N PRO A 144 -12.70 14.53 1.71
CA PRO A 144 -11.66 15.21 2.48
C PRO A 144 -10.91 16.22 1.62
N VAL A 145 -10.52 17.34 2.22
CA VAL A 145 -9.70 18.40 1.57
C VAL A 145 -8.34 18.58 2.27
N THR A 146 -8.01 17.65 3.16
CA THR A 146 -6.79 17.60 3.97
C THR A 146 -6.15 16.21 3.90
N GLY A 147 -5.15 15.96 4.69
CA GLY A 147 -4.58 14.64 4.85
C GLY A 147 -3.95 14.09 3.56
N VAL A 148 -4.24 12.83 3.32
CA VAL A 148 -3.70 12.10 2.15
C VAL A 148 -4.35 12.54 0.83
N MET A 149 -5.48 13.26 0.88
CA MET A 149 -6.17 13.71 -0.34
C MET A 149 -5.28 14.61 -1.21
N GLY A 150 -4.43 15.44 -0.61
CA GLY A 150 -3.51 16.28 -1.39
C GLY A 150 -2.54 15.46 -2.25
N LEU A 151 -2.06 14.36 -1.73
CA LEU A 151 -1.25 13.41 -2.48
C LEU A 151 -2.06 12.77 -3.61
N ILE A 152 -3.27 12.27 -3.31
CA ILE A 152 -4.13 11.56 -4.26
C ILE A 152 -4.54 12.45 -5.43
N VAL A 153 -4.82 13.72 -5.17
CA VAL A 153 -5.16 14.68 -6.22
C VAL A 153 -3.96 14.96 -7.11
N GLY A 154 -2.76 15.15 -6.52
CA GLY A 154 -1.51 15.35 -7.27
C GLY A 154 -1.20 14.17 -8.19
N ASP A 155 -1.24 12.95 -7.65
CA ASP A 155 -1.11 11.69 -8.40
C ASP A 155 -2.08 11.62 -9.58
N THR A 156 -3.38 11.83 -9.31
CA THR A 156 -4.44 11.73 -10.35
C THR A 156 -4.30 12.77 -11.45
N VAL A 157 -3.82 13.96 -11.14
CA VAL A 157 -3.54 15.02 -12.14
C VAL A 157 -2.31 14.64 -12.97
N GLY A 158 -1.26 14.12 -12.32
CA GLY A 158 0.01 13.79 -12.96
C GLY A 158 0.01 12.52 -13.80
N CYS A 159 -0.84 11.53 -13.48
CA CYS A 159 -0.77 10.17 -14.01
C CYS A 159 -0.73 10.04 -15.54
N VAL A 160 -1.48 10.84 -16.28
CA VAL A 160 -1.46 10.83 -17.76
C VAL A 160 -0.16 11.42 -18.28
N TYR A 161 0.42 12.35 -17.55
CA TYR A 161 1.64 13.08 -17.94
C TYR A 161 2.93 12.34 -17.59
N GLU A 162 2.89 11.26 -16.84
CA GLU A 162 4.03 10.34 -16.70
C GLU A 162 4.45 9.79 -18.07
N HIS A 163 3.45 9.44 -18.90
CA HIS A 163 3.67 8.88 -20.24
C HIS A 163 3.53 9.88 -21.39
N HIS A 164 2.74 10.95 -21.19
CA HIS A 164 2.50 12.02 -22.16
C HIS A 164 3.07 13.35 -21.67
N ARG A 165 4.38 13.37 -21.44
CA ARG A 165 5.10 14.48 -20.81
C ARG A 165 4.80 15.84 -21.43
N THR A 166 4.62 16.83 -20.60
CA THR A 166 4.38 18.21 -21.03
C THR A 166 5.24 19.20 -20.24
N LYS A 167 5.78 20.20 -20.94
CA LYS A 167 6.40 21.39 -20.32
C LYS A 167 5.46 22.60 -20.33
N ASP A 168 4.26 22.44 -20.88
CA ASP A 168 3.23 23.46 -20.85
C ASP A 168 2.66 23.57 -19.42
N TYR A 169 2.71 24.75 -18.84
CA TYR A 169 2.16 25.00 -17.51
C TYR A 169 0.62 24.99 -17.52
N ASP A 170 0.01 25.39 -18.62
CA ASP A 170 -1.44 25.49 -18.79
C ASP A 170 -2.09 24.18 -19.30
N PHE A 171 -1.43 23.03 -19.07
CA PHE A 171 -1.95 21.72 -19.45
C PHE A 171 -3.35 21.46 -18.86
N PRO A 172 -4.20 20.63 -19.52
CA PRO A 172 -5.47 20.18 -18.97
C PRO A 172 -5.29 19.35 -17.69
N LEU A 173 -5.90 19.77 -16.56
CA LEU A 173 -5.68 19.14 -15.24
C LEU A 173 -6.18 17.70 -15.15
N PHE A 174 -7.29 17.38 -15.76
CA PHE A 174 -7.88 16.05 -15.73
C PHE A 174 -8.28 15.60 -17.15
N PRO A 175 -7.32 15.32 -18.03
CA PRO A 175 -7.64 14.80 -19.35
C PRO A 175 -8.30 13.43 -19.27
N ALA A 176 -8.80 12.94 -20.41
CA ALA A 176 -9.33 11.58 -20.48
C ALA A 176 -8.23 10.57 -20.12
N GLY A 177 -8.55 9.65 -19.23
CA GLY A 177 -7.58 8.67 -18.72
C GLY A 177 -6.97 9.00 -17.36
N SER A 178 -7.23 10.18 -16.79
CA SER A 178 -6.80 10.48 -15.41
C SER A 178 -7.41 9.50 -14.41
N HIS A 179 -6.59 8.92 -13.57
CA HIS A 179 -6.97 7.94 -12.53
C HIS A 179 -5.90 7.88 -11.43
N PRO A 180 -6.27 7.46 -10.21
CA PRO A 180 -5.30 7.20 -9.15
C PRO A 180 -4.35 6.05 -9.50
N THR A 181 -3.04 6.19 -9.21
CA THR A 181 -2.00 5.21 -9.52
C THR A 181 -1.51 4.46 -8.29
N ASP A 182 -0.33 3.84 -8.38
CA ASP A 182 0.32 3.17 -7.24
C ASP A 182 0.78 4.14 -6.14
N ASP A 183 0.97 5.42 -6.43
CA ASP A 183 1.16 6.46 -5.42
C ASP A 183 -0.01 6.51 -4.45
N THR A 184 -1.23 6.62 -4.97
CA THR A 184 -2.46 6.59 -4.17
C THR A 184 -2.62 5.29 -3.41
N ILE A 185 -2.48 4.14 -4.08
CA ILE A 185 -2.66 2.83 -3.45
C ILE A 185 -1.60 2.60 -2.37
N GLY A 186 -0.36 2.98 -2.65
CA GLY A 186 0.74 2.95 -1.69
C GLY A 186 0.46 3.82 -0.48
N ALA A 187 0.07 5.09 -0.68
CA ALA A 187 -0.25 6.02 0.41
C ALA A 187 -1.43 5.54 1.27
N LEU A 188 -2.50 5.04 0.66
CA LEU A 188 -3.65 4.48 1.39
C LEU A 188 -3.29 3.18 2.12
N SER A 189 -2.32 2.40 1.63
CA SER A 189 -1.82 1.24 2.38
C SER A 189 -1.09 1.65 3.66
N ILE A 190 -0.36 2.75 3.64
CA ILE A 190 0.27 3.32 4.84
C ILE A 190 -0.80 3.94 5.77
N ALA A 191 -1.76 4.68 5.24
CA ALA A 191 -2.89 5.21 6.02
C ALA A 191 -3.64 4.08 6.76
N ARG A 192 -3.93 2.97 6.10
CA ARG A 192 -4.55 1.79 6.71
C ARG A 192 -3.69 1.17 7.82
N TRP A 193 -2.38 1.12 7.64
CA TRP A 193 -1.46 0.66 8.69
C TRP A 193 -1.51 1.57 9.92
N LEU A 194 -1.54 2.88 9.73
CA LEU A 194 -1.60 3.86 10.82
C LEU A 194 -2.93 3.83 11.59
N LEU A 195 -4.00 3.41 10.95
CA LEU A 195 -5.29 3.15 11.61
C LEU A 195 -5.27 1.90 12.51
N GLY A 196 -4.32 0.99 12.29
CA GLY A 196 -4.19 -0.28 13.02
C GLY A 196 -3.19 -0.24 14.18
N ASP A 197 -2.56 -1.38 14.46
CA ASP A 197 -1.63 -1.59 15.58
C ASP A 197 -0.19 -1.09 15.33
N ARG A 198 0.09 -0.58 14.14
CA ARG A 198 1.38 -0.01 13.69
C ARG A 198 2.58 -0.96 13.81
N THR A 199 2.35 -2.28 13.88
CA THR A 199 3.45 -3.26 13.85
C THR A 199 4.05 -3.38 12.44
N ARG A 200 5.30 -3.85 12.35
CA ARG A 200 5.97 -4.11 11.08
C ARG A 200 5.23 -5.16 10.23
N GLU A 201 4.75 -6.21 10.88
CA GLU A 201 3.97 -7.27 10.24
C GLU A 201 2.68 -6.73 9.62
N ASN A 202 2.01 -5.84 10.34
CA ASN A 202 0.79 -5.21 9.86
C ASN A 202 1.05 -4.20 8.74
N LEU A 203 2.20 -3.50 8.78
CA LEU A 203 2.66 -2.64 7.67
C LEU A 203 2.80 -3.45 6.37
N ILE A 204 3.60 -4.53 6.43
CA ILE A 204 3.80 -5.41 5.27
C ILE A 204 2.47 -5.98 4.77
N ARG A 205 1.64 -6.47 5.69
CA ARG A 205 0.30 -7.00 5.35
C ARG A 205 -0.57 -5.95 4.68
N SER A 206 -0.63 -4.74 5.23
CA SER A 206 -1.40 -3.64 4.66
C SER A 206 -0.97 -3.32 3.23
N MET A 207 0.35 -3.19 3.01
CA MET A 207 0.90 -2.94 1.68
C MET A 207 0.59 -4.09 0.71
N VAL A 208 0.88 -5.33 1.13
CA VAL A 208 0.69 -6.51 0.26
C VAL A 208 -0.77 -6.70 -0.12
N GLN A 209 -1.69 -6.62 0.83
CA GLN A 209 -3.11 -6.82 0.56
C GLN A 209 -3.68 -5.71 -0.33
N LEU A 210 -3.46 -4.43 0.02
CA LEU A 210 -4.06 -3.35 -0.74
C LEU A 210 -3.44 -3.24 -2.14
N CYS A 211 -2.10 -3.33 -2.26
CA CYS A 211 -1.46 -3.26 -3.58
C CYS A 211 -1.83 -4.44 -4.49
N ASN A 212 -2.01 -5.65 -3.94
CA ASN A 212 -2.46 -6.80 -4.74
C ASN A 212 -3.94 -6.68 -5.16
N SER A 213 -4.78 -5.96 -4.42
CA SER A 213 -6.17 -5.67 -4.85
C SER A 213 -6.22 -4.71 -6.05
N TYR A 214 -5.12 -4.01 -6.32
CA TYR A 214 -4.98 -3.06 -7.42
C TYR A 214 -3.76 -3.36 -8.31
N PRO A 215 -3.66 -4.55 -8.93
CA PRO A 215 -2.44 -5.04 -9.58
C PRO A 215 -2.02 -4.24 -10.83
N ARG A 216 -2.91 -3.38 -11.34
CA ARG A 216 -2.69 -2.55 -12.54
C ARG A 216 -2.41 -1.08 -12.22
N ALA A 217 -2.14 -0.75 -10.96
CA ALA A 217 -1.96 0.63 -10.52
C ALA A 217 -0.65 1.30 -11.01
N GLY A 218 0.31 0.57 -11.54
CA GLY A 218 1.55 1.17 -12.08
C GLY A 218 2.85 0.62 -11.48
N TYR A 219 2.80 -0.13 -10.39
CA TYR A 219 3.99 -0.57 -9.63
C TYR A 219 5.19 -1.00 -10.46
N SER A 220 6.39 -0.62 -10.00
CA SER A 220 7.65 -1.04 -10.59
C SER A 220 7.85 -2.56 -10.55
N HIS A 221 8.68 -3.09 -11.45
CA HIS A 221 9.00 -4.53 -11.47
C HIS A 221 9.58 -5.05 -10.14
N ARG A 222 10.45 -4.26 -9.48
CA ARG A 222 11.06 -4.64 -8.20
C ARG A 222 10.02 -4.69 -7.08
N PHE A 223 9.11 -3.72 -7.03
CA PHE A 223 8.04 -3.70 -6.03
C PHE A 223 7.03 -4.83 -6.28
N LYS A 224 6.65 -5.11 -7.54
CA LYS A 224 5.83 -6.29 -7.89
C LYS A 224 6.48 -7.61 -7.45
N ALA A 225 7.80 -7.74 -7.60
CA ALA A 225 8.53 -8.91 -7.11
C ALA A 225 8.51 -9.00 -5.58
N TRP A 226 8.63 -7.86 -4.88
CA TRP A 226 8.53 -7.79 -3.42
C TRP A 226 7.12 -8.16 -2.92
N LEU A 227 6.07 -7.65 -3.57
CA LEU A 227 4.67 -8.00 -3.23
C LEU A 227 4.39 -9.50 -3.34
N ARG A 228 5.09 -10.21 -4.25
CA ARG A 228 4.95 -11.65 -4.48
C ARG A 228 5.91 -12.49 -3.64
N SER A 229 6.86 -11.86 -2.98
CA SER A 229 7.85 -12.60 -2.19
C SER A 229 7.20 -13.13 -0.91
N LEU A 230 7.74 -14.23 -0.37
CA LEU A 230 7.19 -14.85 0.83
C LEU A 230 7.75 -14.28 2.12
N ASP A 231 8.95 -13.74 2.06
CA ASP A 231 9.67 -13.21 3.21
C ASP A 231 9.72 -11.68 3.23
N HIS A 232 9.23 -11.04 2.15
CA HIS A 232 9.16 -9.58 2.01
C HIS A 232 10.43 -8.86 2.46
N ARG A 233 11.61 -9.43 2.09
CA ARG A 233 12.88 -8.79 2.39
C ARG A 233 13.06 -7.52 1.58
N PRO A 234 13.60 -6.46 2.20
CA PRO A 234 13.93 -5.24 1.48
C PRO A 234 14.88 -5.52 0.32
N TYR A 235 14.76 -4.77 -0.75
CA TYR A 235 15.54 -4.98 -1.97
C TYR A 235 16.52 -3.84 -2.29
N GLY A 236 16.84 -2.96 -1.31
CA GLY A 236 17.76 -1.84 -1.50
C GLY A 236 17.25 -0.81 -2.51
N GLY A 237 15.92 -0.55 -2.53
CA GLY A 237 15.35 0.47 -3.40
C GLY A 237 15.83 1.87 -3.00
N ASN A 238 16.23 2.69 -3.98
CA ASN A 238 16.65 4.08 -3.83
C ASN A 238 15.73 5.04 -4.59
N THR A 239 14.64 4.51 -5.14
CA THR A 239 13.65 5.27 -5.90
C THR A 239 12.60 5.91 -4.99
N ASN A 240 11.88 6.87 -5.53
CA ASN A 240 10.85 7.66 -4.85
C ASN A 240 9.61 6.85 -4.40
N GLY A 241 9.53 5.56 -4.73
CA GLY A 241 8.47 4.67 -4.27
C GLY A 241 8.32 4.54 -2.74
N SER A 242 9.33 4.91 -1.94
CA SER A 242 9.20 5.09 -0.49
C SER A 242 8.58 6.43 -0.13
N ALA A 243 8.97 7.49 -0.82
CA ALA A 243 8.58 8.87 -0.51
C ALA A 243 7.16 9.21 -1.00
N MET A 244 6.75 8.68 -2.16
CA MET A 244 5.43 8.91 -2.74
C MET A 244 4.28 8.43 -1.84
N ARG A 245 4.51 7.43 -1.00
CA ARG A 245 3.48 6.80 -0.16
C ARG A 245 3.45 7.27 1.28
N VAL A 246 4.42 8.09 1.70
CA VAL A 246 4.69 8.38 3.12
C VAL A 246 3.83 9.50 3.71
N GLY A 247 3.06 10.21 2.88
CA GLY A 247 2.34 11.43 3.28
C GLY A 247 1.49 11.24 4.55
N ALA A 248 0.85 10.09 4.71
CA ALA A 248 0.06 9.75 5.89
C ALA A 248 0.88 9.82 7.21
N CYS A 249 2.19 9.51 7.19
CA CYS A 249 3.03 9.58 8.39
C CYS A 249 3.15 11.01 8.92
N GLY A 250 3.35 11.99 8.02
CA GLY A 250 3.42 13.40 8.41
C GLY A 250 2.11 13.93 9.02
N TRP A 251 0.96 13.38 8.63
CA TRP A 251 -0.34 13.76 9.18
C TRP A 251 -0.67 13.05 10.50
N ALA A 252 -0.30 11.79 10.67
CA ALA A 252 -0.67 11.01 11.85
C ALA A 252 0.29 11.19 13.04
N ALA A 253 1.45 11.80 12.83
CA ALA A 253 2.48 11.95 13.85
C ALA A 253 2.10 12.99 14.92
N GLU A 254 2.43 12.73 16.17
CA GLU A 254 2.30 13.66 17.30
C GLU A 254 3.57 14.50 17.51
N SER A 255 4.71 14.05 16.97
CA SER A 255 5.97 14.79 16.99
C SER A 255 6.73 14.65 15.66
N LEU A 256 7.71 15.54 15.46
CA LEU A 256 8.58 15.49 14.29
C LEU A 256 9.41 14.20 14.25
N GLU A 257 9.91 13.77 15.41
CA GLU A 257 10.65 12.52 15.56
C GLU A 257 9.79 11.31 15.19
N GLU A 258 8.52 11.30 15.62
CA GLU A 258 7.58 10.23 15.27
C GLU A 258 7.30 10.21 13.75
N ALA A 259 7.13 11.38 13.12
CA ALA A 259 6.94 11.46 11.66
C ALA A 259 8.13 10.84 10.90
N ILE A 260 9.34 11.19 11.31
CA ILE A 260 10.60 10.69 10.74
C ILE A 260 10.76 9.19 10.99
N ASP A 261 10.45 8.69 12.18
CA ASP A 261 10.56 7.27 12.51
C ASP A 261 9.54 6.41 11.77
N MET A 262 8.27 6.83 11.71
CA MET A 262 7.24 6.14 10.93
C MET A 262 7.61 6.11 9.44
N ALA A 263 8.13 7.21 8.88
CA ALA A 263 8.59 7.27 7.51
C ALA A 263 9.73 6.27 7.25
N ARG A 264 10.72 6.19 8.14
CA ARG A 264 11.79 5.19 8.09
C ARG A 264 11.22 3.77 8.07
N GLN A 265 10.31 3.44 8.98
CA GLN A 265 9.68 2.12 9.07
C GLN A 265 8.99 1.75 7.74
N THR A 266 8.26 2.69 7.11
CA THR A 266 7.56 2.44 5.85
C THR A 266 8.51 2.26 4.66
N ALA A 267 9.67 2.91 4.68
CA ALA A 267 10.69 2.77 3.65
C ALA A 267 11.45 1.44 3.79
N GLU A 268 11.92 1.12 5.01
CA GLU A 268 12.80 -0.01 5.31
C GLU A 268 12.23 -1.38 4.90
N VAL A 269 10.92 -1.53 4.75
CA VAL A 269 10.33 -2.82 4.34
C VAL A 269 10.62 -3.16 2.87
N SER A 270 11.01 -2.17 2.06
CA SER A 270 11.28 -2.36 0.62
C SER A 270 12.47 -1.51 0.14
N HIS A 271 12.47 -0.20 0.41
CA HIS A 271 13.44 0.80 -0.03
C HIS A 271 14.41 1.14 1.11
N ASN A 272 15.23 0.17 1.50
CA ASN A 272 16.13 0.29 2.64
C ASN A 272 17.54 0.81 2.28
N SER A 273 17.70 1.49 1.16
CA SER A 273 18.91 2.28 0.90
C SER A 273 18.86 3.61 1.67
N ASP A 274 20.00 4.24 1.86
CA ASP A 274 20.08 5.53 2.55
C ASP A 274 19.24 6.60 1.84
N GLU A 275 19.26 6.61 0.49
CA GLU A 275 18.47 7.54 -0.32
C GLU A 275 16.96 7.29 -0.20
N GLY A 276 16.54 6.01 -0.24
CA GLY A 276 15.13 5.65 -0.12
C GLY A 276 14.54 5.98 1.24
N ILE A 277 15.28 5.74 2.32
CA ILE A 277 14.88 6.09 3.69
C ILE A 277 14.88 7.61 3.87
N ARG A 278 15.95 8.28 3.48
CA ARG A 278 16.10 9.74 3.58
C ARG A 278 15.01 10.49 2.84
N GLY A 279 14.66 10.05 1.62
CA GLY A 279 13.60 10.66 0.83
C GLY A 279 12.23 10.58 1.51
N ALA A 280 11.87 9.41 2.06
CA ALA A 280 10.64 9.22 2.81
C ALA A 280 10.61 10.10 4.08
N GLN A 281 11.70 10.14 4.83
CA GLN A 281 11.83 10.94 6.04
C GLN A 281 11.70 12.45 5.75
N ALA A 282 12.34 12.94 4.69
CA ALA A 282 12.26 14.34 4.27
C ALA A 282 10.82 14.76 3.93
N VAL A 283 10.09 13.92 3.19
CA VAL A 283 8.69 14.21 2.83
C VAL A 283 7.79 14.22 4.07
N ALA A 284 7.89 13.22 4.95
CA ALA A 284 7.07 13.17 6.16
C ALA A 284 7.37 14.33 7.12
N ALA A 285 8.65 14.68 7.29
CA ALA A 285 9.06 15.84 8.09
C ALA A 285 8.53 17.14 7.51
N GLY A 286 8.63 17.34 6.19
CA GLY A 286 8.09 18.52 5.50
C GLY A 286 6.59 18.67 5.70
N ILE A 287 5.82 17.58 5.58
CA ILE A 287 4.36 17.56 5.81
C ILE A 287 4.03 17.87 7.28
N TYR A 288 4.73 17.24 8.23
CA TYR A 288 4.52 17.48 9.65
C TYR A 288 4.75 18.95 10.00
N LEU A 289 5.87 19.50 9.60
CA LEU A 289 6.23 20.89 9.86
C LEU A 289 5.23 21.85 9.21
N ALA A 290 4.82 21.60 7.96
CA ALA A 290 3.84 22.45 7.28
C ALA A 290 2.49 22.47 8.01
N ARG A 291 1.93 21.31 8.36
CA ARG A 291 0.63 21.24 9.05
C ARG A 291 0.66 21.80 10.47
N THR A 292 1.82 21.83 11.11
CA THR A 292 2.02 22.41 12.43
C THR A 292 2.36 23.91 12.38
N GLY A 293 2.25 24.55 11.21
CA GLY A 293 2.32 25.98 11.01
C GLY A 293 3.72 26.57 10.82
N HIS A 294 4.72 25.73 10.56
CA HIS A 294 6.06 26.24 10.20
C HIS A 294 6.07 26.81 8.80
N GLY A 295 6.79 27.91 8.63
CA GLY A 295 6.90 28.57 7.32
C GLY A 295 7.80 27.83 6.34
N LYS A 296 7.54 27.97 5.04
CA LYS A 296 8.32 27.32 3.95
C LYS A 296 9.83 27.53 4.07
N ALA A 297 10.30 28.72 4.47
CA ALA A 297 11.72 29.01 4.64
C ALA A 297 12.35 28.21 5.80
N GLU A 298 11.61 28.00 6.87
CA GLU A 298 12.03 27.19 8.02
C GLU A 298 12.08 25.70 7.66
N ILE A 299 11.05 25.21 6.99
CA ILE A 299 10.96 23.82 6.52
C ILE A 299 12.08 23.53 5.54
N ARG A 300 12.30 24.43 4.57
CA ARG A 300 13.41 24.34 3.63
C ARG A 300 14.74 24.15 4.35
N ARG A 301 15.07 25.09 5.26
CA ARG A 301 16.33 25.04 6.02
C ARG A 301 16.46 23.73 6.79
N TYR A 302 15.41 23.31 7.50
CA TYR A 302 15.43 22.06 8.27
C TYR A 302 15.71 20.85 7.39
N VAL A 303 15.02 20.73 6.23
CA VAL A 303 15.18 19.58 5.34
C VAL A 303 16.54 19.59 4.64
N GLU A 304 17.06 20.78 4.23
CA GLU A 304 18.40 20.93 3.66
C GLU A 304 19.49 20.52 4.67
N GLU A 305 19.42 21.03 5.92
CA GLU A 305 20.42 20.75 6.96
C GLU A 305 20.36 19.30 7.46
N THR A 306 19.15 18.72 7.60
CA THR A 306 18.98 17.39 8.19
C THR A 306 19.18 16.26 7.18
N PHE A 307 18.69 16.43 5.96
CA PHE A 307 18.66 15.38 4.95
C PHE A 307 19.65 15.64 3.77
N GLY A 308 20.32 16.79 3.75
CA GLY A 308 21.36 17.10 2.77
C GLY A 308 20.85 17.36 1.35
N TYR A 309 19.57 17.74 1.20
CA TYR A 309 19.00 18.16 -0.09
C TYR A 309 19.34 19.62 -0.38
N ASP A 310 19.29 20.00 -1.66
CA ASP A 310 19.43 21.38 -2.12
C ASP A 310 18.18 21.80 -2.91
N PHE A 311 17.50 22.84 -2.43
CA PHE A 311 16.28 23.39 -3.05
C PHE A 311 16.52 24.80 -3.64
N SER A 312 17.78 25.12 -4.01
CA SER A 312 18.14 26.43 -4.54
C SER A 312 17.73 26.64 -6.00
N THR A 313 17.50 25.56 -6.76
CA THR A 313 17.24 25.64 -8.19
C THR A 313 15.83 26.19 -8.48
N PRO A 314 15.72 27.22 -9.32
CA PRO A 314 14.41 27.71 -9.77
C PRO A 314 13.61 26.64 -10.56
N VAL A 315 12.29 26.57 -10.33
CA VAL A 315 11.41 25.60 -11.04
C VAL A 315 11.52 25.75 -12.55
N ASP A 316 11.63 26.98 -13.07
CA ASP A 316 11.79 27.21 -14.52
C ASP A 316 13.12 26.67 -15.08
N GLU A 317 14.14 26.63 -14.26
CA GLU A 317 15.42 26.01 -14.64
C GLU A 317 15.29 24.48 -14.62
N ILE A 318 14.68 23.91 -13.58
CA ILE A 318 14.39 22.48 -13.50
C ILE A 318 13.55 22.07 -14.72
N ARG A 319 12.48 22.81 -15.04
CA ARG A 319 11.61 22.55 -16.20
C ARG A 319 12.38 22.51 -17.53
N ARG A 320 13.43 23.35 -17.67
CA ARG A 320 14.24 23.38 -18.90
C ARG A 320 15.24 22.23 -18.97
N THR A 321 15.86 21.85 -17.84
CA THR A 321 17.07 21.04 -17.78
C THR A 321 16.87 19.65 -17.19
N ALA A 322 15.77 19.40 -16.47
CA ALA A 322 15.58 18.11 -15.78
C ALA A 322 15.45 16.95 -16.75
N ASP A 323 16.21 15.90 -16.44
CA ASP A 323 16.04 14.58 -17.00
C ASP A 323 15.08 13.76 -16.14
N HIS A 324 14.42 12.79 -16.77
CA HIS A 324 13.53 11.86 -16.08
C HIS A 324 14.33 10.94 -15.15
N SER A 325 13.91 10.88 -13.89
CA SER A 325 14.53 10.01 -12.89
C SER A 325 13.50 9.62 -11.81
N TYR A 326 13.58 8.38 -11.40
CA TYR A 326 12.82 7.85 -10.25
C TYR A 326 13.62 7.89 -8.94
N ASN A 327 14.88 8.32 -8.96
CA ASN A 327 15.73 8.34 -7.76
C ASN A 327 15.28 9.43 -6.77
N CYS A 328 15.26 9.10 -5.48
CA CYS A 328 14.93 10.06 -4.41
C CYS A 328 15.77 11.32 -4.46
N ASP A 329 17.07 11.20 -4.73
CA ASP A 329 18.00 12.34 -4.78
C ASP A 329 17.71 13.34 -5.90
N VAL A 330 16.88 12.96 -6.87
CA VAL A 330 16.42 13.82 -7.96
C VAL A 330 14.95 14.23 -7.76
N SER A 331 14.06 13.26 -7.49
CA SER A 331 12.62 13.53 -7.41
C SER A 331 12.23 14.37 -6.20
N ILE A 332 12.88 14.15 -5.04
CA ILE A 332 12.54 14.90 -3.82
C ILE A 332 12.89 16.37 -3.94
N PRO A 333 14.10 16.78 -4.38
CA PRO A 333 14.37 18.19 -4.68
C PRO A 333 13.39 18.80 -5.67
N GLN A 334 13.04 18.10 -6.74
CA GLN A 334 12.07 18.58 -7.73
C GLN A 334 10.71 18.87 -7.09
N ALA A 335 10.17 17.94 -6.30
CA ALA A 335 8.88 18.10 -5.64
C ALA A 335 8.88 19.24 -4.61
N PHE A 336 9.93 19.33 -3.79
CA PHE A 336 10.08 20.44 -2.83
C PHE A 336 10.22 21.79 -3.52
N CYS A 337 11.04 21.91 -4.58
CA CYS A 337 11.15 23.15 -5.34
C CYS A 337 9.81 23.60 -5.92
N CYS A 338 9.01 22.67 -6.46
CA CYS A 338 7.68 22.96 -6.98
C CYS A 338 6.75 23.50 -5.89
N TRP A 339 6.73 22.89 -4.72
CA TRP A 339 5.94 23.37 -3.58
C TRP A 339 6.46 24.70 -3.02
N LEU A 340 7.77 24.81 -2.75
CA LEU A 340 8.39 25.99 -2.14
C LEU A 340 8.14 27.27 -2.94
N GLN A 341 8.15 27.17 -4.28
CA GLN A 341 8.03 28.30 -5.21
C GLN A 341 6.60 28.49 -5.73
N SER A 342 5.59 27.95 -5.06
CA SER A 342 4.17 28.11 -5.36
C SER A 342 3.43 28.78 -4.21
N GLU A 343 2.38 29.53 -4.49
CA GLU A 343 1.54 30.19 -3.49
C GLU A 343 0.21 29.44 -3.28
N THR A 344 -0.19 28.60 -4.22
CA THR A 344 -1.43 27.84 -4.19
C THR A 344 -1.17 26.33 -4.41
N TYR A 345 -2.13 25.51 -3.99
CA TYR A 345 -2.11 24.07 -4.27
C TYR A 345 -2.03 23.80 -5.78
N GLU A 346 -2.84 24.51 -6.58
CA GLU A 346 -2.85 24.36 -8.04
C GLU A 346 -1.49 24.68 -8.66
N GLU A 347 -0.84 25.76 -8.24
CA GLU A 347 0.49 26.09 -8.73
C GLU A 347 1.51 25.01 -8.40
N ALA A 348 1.49 24.43 -7.18
CA ALA A 348 2.40 23.38 -6.79
C ALA A 348 2.24 22.15 -7.70
N VAL A 349 1.01 21.72 -7.97
CA VAL A 349 0.70 20.59 -8.86
C VAL A 349 1.07 20.92 -10.32
N ARG A 350 0.75 22.12 -10.82
CA ARG A 350 1.11 22.53 -12.19
C ARG A 350 2.61 22.64 -12.40
N ASN A 351 3.33 23.18 -11.43
CA ASN A 351 4.78 23.20 -11.45
C ASN A 351 5.35 21.80 -11.54
N ALA A 352 4.87 20.87 -10.71
CA ALA A 352 5.34 19.49 -10.66
C ALA A 352 5.13 18.75 -11.99
N VAL A 353 3.93 18.78 -12.54
CA VAL A 353 3.60 18.11 -13.81
C VAL A 353 4.38 18.70 -14.98
N SER A 354 4.50 20.04 -15.04
CA SER A 354 5.19 20.72 -16.15
C SER A 354 6.71 20.58 -16.13
N LEU A 355 7.30 19.89 -15.15
CA LEU A 355 8.71 19.48 -15.23
C LEU A 355 8.96 18.44 -16.32
N ALA A 356 7.91 17.73 -16.77
CA ALA A 356 7.99 16.67 -17.78
C ALA A 356 8.91 15.51 -17.39
N THR A 357 8.93 15.18 -16.10
CA THR A 357 9.71 14.07 -15.53
C THR A 357 8.77 12.98 -15.02
N ASP A 358 8.86 12.58 -13.77
CA ASP A 358 7.99 11.62 -13.07
C ASP A 358 6.76 12.37 -12.52
N ALA A 359 5.82 12.65 -13.42
CA ALA A 359 4.82 13.71 -13.21
C ALA A 359 3.81 13.40 -12.10
N ASP A 360 3.37 12.14 -11.97
CA ASP A 360 2.44 11.68 -10.94
C ASP A 360 3.08 11.70 -9.55
N THR A 361 4.26 11.10 -9.39
CA THR A 361 4.96 11.06 -8.10
C THR A 361 5.39 12.47 -7.64
N ILE A 362 5.95 13.29 -8.52
CA ILE A 362 6.36 14.65 -8.13
C ILE A 362 5.16 15.50 -7.76
N ALA A 363 4.04 15.39 -8.51
CA ALA A 363 2.81 16.10 -8.18
C ALA A 363 2.13 15.55 -6.92
N ALA A 364 2.22 14.22 -6.66
CA ALA A 364 1.74 13.62 -5.42
C ALA A 364 2.48 14.18 -4.19
N ILE A 365 3.81 14.24 -4.24
CA ILE A 365 4.61 14.77 -3.13
C ILE A 365 4.42 16.28 -2.97
N ALA A 366 4.48 17.05 -4.06
CA ALA A 366 4.26 18.50 -4.01
C ALA A 366 2.84 18.84 -3.52
N GLY A 367 1.84 18.10 -3.98
CA GLY A 367 0.45 18.23 -3.53
C GLY A 367 0.25 17.84 -2.06
N ALA A 368 0.96 16.83 -1.57
CA ALA A 368 0.93 16.47 -0.15
C ALA A 368 1.48 17.59 0.76
N LEU A 369 2.61 18.18 0.36
CA LEU A 369 3.23 19.31 1.05
C LEU A 369 2.34 20.56 0.99
N ALA A 370 1.77 20.85 -0.18
CA ALA A 370 0.86 21.99 -0.36
C ALA A 370 -0.39 21.83 0.50
N ALA A 371 -1.06 20.68 0.48
CA ALA A 371 -2.25 20.43 1.29
C ALA A 371 -2.01 20.51 2.81
N ALA A 372 -0.77 20.33 3.24
CA ALA A 372 -0.36 20.49 4.64
C ALA A 372 -0.03 21.96 5.00
N THR A 373 0.13 22.82 3.99
CA THR A 373 0.54 24.21 4.19
C THR A 373 -0.68 25.11 4.37
N PRO A 374 -0.82 25.82 5.51
CA PRO A 374 -1.92 26.76 5.70
C PRO A 374 -1.99 27.80 4.56
N GLY A 375 -3.18 28.00 4.02
CA GLY A 375 -3.44 28.91 2.89
C GLY A 375 -3.26 28.29 1.50
N MET A 376 -2.90 27.00 1.42
CA MET A 376 -2.78 26.25 0.16
C MET A 376 -3.82 25.13 0.08
N GLU A 377 -5.10 25.50 0.17
CA GLU A 377 -6.19 24.55 0.19
C GLU A 377 -6.36 23.81 -1.14
N ILE A 378 -6.69 22.51 -1.06
CA ILE A 378 -7.08 21.72 -2.23
C ILE A 378 -8.37 22.28 -2.80
N PRO A 379 -8.46 22.63 -4.09
CA PRO A 379 -9.73 23.03 -4.69
C PRO A 379 -10.80 21.97 -4.49
N LYS A 380 -11.91 22.30 -3.82
CA LYS A 380 -12.97 21.34 -3.48
C LYS A 380 -13.46 20.55 -4.69
N ALA A 381 -13.60 21.19 -5.84
CA ALA A 381 -14.01 20.52 -7.08
C ALA A 381 -13.03 19.42 -7.54
N TRP A 382 -11.74 19.57 -7.23
CA TRP A 382 -10.73 18.55 -7.54
C TRP A 382 -10.82 17.38 -6.56
N ALA A 383 -10.95 17.69 -5.26
CA ALA A 383 -11.15 16.68 -4.24
C ALA A 383 -12.42 15.85 -4.50
N ASP A 384 -13.55 16.48 -4.76
CA ASP A 384 -14.82 15.81 -5.06
C ASP A 384 -14.70 14.91 -6.31
N ARG A 385 -14.04 15.42 -7.37
CA ARG A 385 -13.83 14.66 -8.60
C ARG A 385 -12.99 13.41 -8.35
N VAL A 386 -11.86 13.57 -7.69
CA VAL A 386 -10.92 12.46 -7.41
C VAL A 386 -11.52 11.48 -6.41
N PHE A 387 -12.21 11.96 -5.37
CA PHE A 387 -12.96 11.11 -4.45
C PHE A 387 -14.01 10.28 -5.19
N GLY A 388 -14.68 10.86 -6.20
CA GLY A 388 -15.61 10.14 -7.08
C GLY A 388 -14.98 8.96 -7.83
N MET A 389 -13.68 9.02 -8.14
CA MET A 389 -12.94 7.97 -8.86
C MET A 389 -12.51 6.81 -7.96
N LEU A 390 -12.39 7.04 -6.63
CA LEU A 390 -11.97 6.01 -5.69
C LEU A 390 -13.03 4.93 -5.52
N LYS A 391 -12.60 3.68 -5.39
CA LYS A 391 -13.48 2.57 -5.01
C LYS A 391 -13.87 2.66 -3.53
N PRO A 392 -14.97 1.99 -3.11
CA PRO A 392 -15.48 2.10 -1.74
C PRO A 392 -14.47 1.73 -0.64
N ASP A 393 -13.63 0.73 -0.84
CA ASP A 393 -12.58 0.32 0.11
C ASP A 393 -11.51 1.40 0.29
N LEU A 394 -11.09 2.07 -0.80
CA LEU A 394 -10.15 3.19 -0.74
C LEU A 394 -10.77 4.43 -0.08
N LYS A 395 -12.06 4.70 -0.36
CA LYS A 395 -12.81 5.77 0.29
C LYS A 395 -12.91 5.57 1.80
N ALA A 396 -13.18 4.32 2.24
CA ALA A 396 -13.25 3.99 3.65
C ALA A 396 -11.94 4.32 4.37
N ILE A 397 -10.81 3.84 3.83
CA ILE A 397 -9.49 4.12 4.42
C ILE A 397 -9.22 5.63 4.48
N LEU A 398 -9.51 6.35 3.39
CA LEU A 398 -9.26 7.78 3.32
C LEU A 398 -10.10 8.57 4.32
N VAL A 399 -11.40 8.27 4.42
CA VAL A 399 -12.32 8.97 5.34
C VAL A 399 -11.97 8.63 6.79
N ASP A 400 -11.74 7.36 7.12
CA ASP A 400 -11.37 6.95 8.48
C ASP A 400 -10.03 7.58 8.93
N PHE A 401 -9.08 7.73 8.00
CA PHE A 401 -7.81 8.39 8.26
C PHE A 401 -8.01 9.89 8.50
N ASP A 402 -8.78 10.56 7.65
CA ASP A 402 -9.08 11.99 7.77
C ASP A 402 -9.81 12.30 9.09
N GLU A 403 -10.84 11.50 9.42
CA GLU A 403 -11.58 11.64 10.66
C GLU A 403 -10.72 11.47 11.91
N ARG A 404 -9.71 10.58 11.85
CA ARG A 404 -8.88 10.28 13.01
C ARG A 404 -7.71 11.23 13.20
N PHE A 405 -7.12 11.74 12.11
CA PHE A 405 -5.83 12.43 12.16
C PHE A 405 -5.83 13.85 11.58
N CYS A 406 -6.88 14.24 10.85
CA CYS A 406 -6.89 15.51 10.13
C CYS A 406 -8.01 16.45 10.55
N ARG A 407 -9.07 15.96 11.19
CA ARG A 407 -10.14 16.79 11.76
C ARG A 407 -9.81 17.12 13.21
N GLU A 408 -9.81 18.42 13.53
CA GLU A 408 -9.79 18.91 14.89
C GLU A 408 -11.15 18.72 15.57
#